data_884efd07d5958719166dce553e49f046
#
_entry.id   884efd07d5958719166dce553e49f046
#
_cell.length_a   1.000
_cell.length_b   1.000
_cell.length_c   1.000
_cell.angle_alpha   90.00
_cell.angle_beta   90.00
_cell.angle_gamma   90.00
#
_symmetry.space_group_name_H-M   'P 1'
#
loop_
_entity.id
_entity.type
_entity.pdbx_description
1 polymer ?
#
loop_
_entity_poly.entity_id
_entity_poly.type
_entity_poly.pdbx_seq_one_letter_code
_entity_poly.pdbx_strand_id
1 'polypeptide(L)'
;MPASSIDSDQFRRILSRNVAMPLGMGVLSALVFVGIIAYLINVLSWVEHSERVIGRANDVSRLSADMEASMRGYLLSGDREFLDPYTLARQRMGGDLTNLARMVDDNPAQLDRVRRIRTAQNEWELYAEEAIRRRAREADVVDLVKSGRGKNLTDEVRRQFAQFIEAEDSLLQERNSSSRNVIGWSVASFLAFSLIVAGLLAW
;
A
#
# COMPACT_ATOMS: atom_id res chain seq x y z
N MET A 1 6.80 76.78 18.25
CA MET A 1 6.92 75.61 17.36
C MET A 1 5.72 74.72 17.63
N PRO A 2 4.76 74.58 16.72
CA PRO A 2 3.64 73.64 16.95
C PRO A 2 4.11 72.22 16.73
N ALA A 3 3.94 71.43 17.77
CA ALA A 3 4.10 69.94 17.64
C ALA A 3 2.99 69.46 16.70
N SER A 4 3.41 68.90 15.55
CA SER A 4 2.49 68.26 14.60
C SER A 4 1.89 67.01 15.28
N SER A 5 0.64 67.12 15.72
CA SER A 5 -0.16 66.00 16.16
C SER A 5 -0.33 65.10 14.93
N ILE A 6 0.33 63.99 14.94
CA ILE A 6 0.07 62.93 13.94
C ILE A 6 -1.39 62.55 14.08
N ASP A 7 -2.16 62.80 13.01
CA ASP A 7 -3.58 62.51 12.98
C ASP A 7 -3.79 61.02 13.25
N SER A 8 -4.66 60.71 14.21
CA SER A 8 -4.90 59.30 14.65
C SER A 8 -5.28 58.37 13.49
N ASP A 9 -5.86 58.94 12.44
CA ASP A 9 -6.24 58.19 11.23
C ASP A 9 -5.05 57.93 10.30
N GLN A 10 -4.09 58.84 10.23
CA GLN A 10 -2.82 58.60 9.51
C GLN A 10 -1.98 57.54 10.22
N PHE A 11 -1.87 57.58 11.54
CA PHE A 11 -1.15 56.57 12.32
C PHE A 11 -1.78 55.20 12.19
N ARG A 12 -3.10 55.06 12.24
CA ARG A 12 -3.83 53.83 12.02
C ARG A 12 -3.61 53.27 10.61
N ARG A 13 -3.62 54.06 9.56
CA ARG A 13 -3.36 53.63 8.18
C ARG A 13 -1.92 53.16 8.00
N ILE A 14 -0.95 53.88 8.57
CA ILE A 14 0.47 53.48 8.50
C ILE A 14 0.69 52.17 9.27
N LEU A 15 0.10 52.02 10.45
CA LEU A 15 0.22 50.81 11.26
C LEU A 15 -0.44 49.60 10.59
N SER A 16 -1.65 49.78 10.02
CA SER A 16 -2.35 48.68 9.34
C SER A 16 -1.63 48.23 8.05
N ARG A 17 -1.11 49.19 7.26
CA ARG A 17 -0.45 48.87 5.99
C ARG A 17 0.95 48.30 6.18
N ASN A 18 1.74 48.82 7.11
CA ASN A 18 3.15 48.49 7.25
C ASN A 18 3.41 47.39 8.29
N VAL A 19 2.45 47.07 9.16
CA VAL A 19 2.64 46.03 10.20
C VAL A 19 1.53 44.99 10.15
N ALA A 20 0.27 45.38 10.22
CA ALA A 20 -0.82 44.40 10.34
C ALA A 20 -1.02 43.59 9.05
N MET A 21 -0.89 44.20 7.88
CA MET A 21 -1.05 43.52 6.59
C MET A 21 0.08 42.48 6.32
N PRO A 22 1.38 42.84 6.46
CA PRO A 22 2.46 41.84 6.33
C PRO A 22 2.39 40.73 7.37
N LEU A 23 2.04 41.03 8.61
CA LEU A 23 1.87 40.05 9.66
C LEU A 23 0.73 39.08 9.34
N GLY A 24 -0.44 39.60 8.90
CA GLY A 24 -1.57 38.77 8.47
C GLY A 24 -1.23 37.88 7.30
N MET A 25 -0.49 38.37 6.30
CA MET A 25 -0.01 37.58 5.16
C MET A 25 1.01 36.53 5.58
N GLY A 26 1.90 36.83 6.54
CA GLY A 26 2.84 35.86 7.12
C GLY A 26 2.12 34.72 7.84
N VAL A 27 1.11 35.02 8.63
CA VAL A 27 0.28 34.02 9.32
C VAL A 27 -0.48 33.17 8.31
N LEU A 28 -1.08 33.76 7.29
CA LEU A 28 -1.77 33.03 6.23
C LEU A 28 -0.82 32.07 5.49
N SER A 29 0.38 32.58 5.14
CA SER A 29 1.42 31.76 4.50
C SER A 29 1.85 30.58 5.38
N ALA A 30 2.02 30.80 6.70
CA ALA A 30 2.36 29.73 7.63
C ALA A 30 1.24 28.68 7.73
N LEU A 31 -0.03 29.07 7.75
CA LEU A 31 -1.16 28.15 7.77
C LEU A 31 -1.24 27.30 6.50
N VAL A 32 -1.03 27.91 5.33
CA VAL A 32 -0.97 27.18 4.05
C VAL A 32 0.17 26.19 4.05
N PHE A 33 1.35 26.56 4.53
CA PHE A 33 2.52 25.68 4.62
C PHE A 33 2.26 24.49 5.56
N VAL A 34 1.69 24.71 6.73
CA VAL A 34 1.28 23.64 7.65
C VAL A 34 0.26 22.70 6.99
N GLY A 35 -0.71 23.24 6.26
CA GLY A 35 -1.68 22.44 5.50
C GLY A 35 -1.02 21.56 4.44
N ILE A 36 -0.04 22.08 3.71
CA ILE A 36 0.73 21.29 2.72
C ILE A 36 1.52 20.18 3.41
N ILE A 37 2.18 20.44 4.54
CA ILE A 37 2.91 19.41 5.29
C ILE A 37 1.96 18.33 5.80
N ALA A 38 0.82 18.70 6.38
CA ALA A 38 -0.17 17.74 6.87
C ALA A 38 -0.70 16.84 5.72
N TYR A 39 -0.96 17.44 4.55
CA TYR A 39 -1.33 16.70 3.35
C TYR A 39 -0.24 15.71 2.90
N LEU A 40 1.03 16.15 2.87
CA LEU A 40 2.18 15.30 2.50
C LEU A 40 2.34 14.11 3.44
N ILE A 41 2.23 14.33 4.75
CA ILE A 41 2.32 13.26 5.76
C ILE A 41 1.21 12.23 5.50
N ASN A 42 0.00 12.67 5.24
CA ASN A 42 -1.12 11.78 4.95
C ASN A 42 -0.88 10.95 3.67
N VAL A 43 -0.37 11.56 2.62
CA VAL A 43 -0.03 10.84 1.37
C VAL A 43 1.06 9.80 1.58
N LEU A 44 2.14 10.17 2.29
CA LEU A 44 3.24 9.25 2.59
C LEU A 44 2.75 8.04 3.39
N SER A 45 1.84 8.22 4.34
CA SER A 45 1.28 7.12 5.13
C SER A 45 0.51 6.11 4.27
N TRP A 46 -0.19 6.57 3.24
CA TRP A 46 -0.90 5.70 2.29
C TRP A 46 0.04 4.94 1.36
N VAL A 47 1.12 5.58 0.90
CA VAL A 47 2.16 4.92 0.10
C VAL A 47 2.80 3.79 0.91
N GLU A 48 3.24 4.10 2.12
CA GLU A 48 3.84 3.12 3.04
C GLU A 48 2.87 1.97 3.38
N HIS A 49 1.57 2.27 3.52
CA HIS A 49 0.55 1.25 3.75
C HIS A 49 0.46 0.29 2.56
N SER A 50 0.31 0.80 1.33
CA SER A 50 0.20 -0.04 0.12
C SER A 50 1.47 -0.86 -0.11
N GLU A 51 2.66 -0.29 0.10
CA GLU A 51 3.92 -1.04 0.02
C GLU A 51 3.97 -2.21 1.02
N ARG A 52 3.51 -2.00 2.26
CA ARG A 52 3.42 -3.06 3.27
C ARG A 52 2.40 -4.14 2.88
N VAL A 53 1.26 -3.76 2.30
CA VAL A 53 0.24 -4.70 1.81
C VAL A 53 0.81 -5.55 0.68
N ILE A 54 1.47 -4.95 -0.32
CA ILE A 54 2.11 -5.65 -1.43
C ILE A 54 3.22 -6.59 -0.91
N GLY A 55 4.08 -6.10 -0.01
CA GLY A 55 5.12 -6.91 0.62
C GLY A 55 4.53 -8.13 1.32
N ARG A 56 3.46 -7.95 2.10
CA ARG A 56 2.78 -9.05 2.78
C ARG A 56 2.15 -10.06 1.82
N ALA A 57 1.51 -9.59 0.75
CA ALA A 57 0.95 -10.47 -0.28
C ALA A 57 2.02 -11.31 -0.97
N ASN A 58 3.18 -10.72 -1.27
CA ASN A 58 4.33 -11.43 -1.83
C ASN A 58 4.88 -12.50 -0.87
N ASP A 59 4.95 -12.21 0.43
CA ASP A 59 5.39 -13.19 1.44
C ASP A 59 4.44 -14.38 1.51
N VAL A 60 3.13 -14.14 1.52
CA VAL A 60 2.13 -15.22 1.53
C VAL A 60 2.14 -16.02 0.22
N SER A 61 2.32 -15.35 -0.92
CA SER A 61 2.48 -16.02 -2.22
C SER A 61 3.72 -16.92 -2.25
N ARG A 62 4.81 -16.50 -1.62
CA ARG A 62 6.04 -17.30 -1.49
C ARG A 62 5.81 -18.54 -0.63
N LEU A 63 5.07 -18.42 0.49
CA LEU A 63 4.70 -19.59 1.29
C LEU A 63 3.94 -20.63 0.47
N SER A 64 3.02 -20.19 -0.40
CA SER A 64 2.30 -21.09 -1.31
C SER A 64 3.24 -21.80 -2.28
N ALA A 65 4.23 -21.09 -2.84
CA ALA A 65 5.24 -21.67 -3.72
C ALA A 65 6.16 -22.65 -2.97
N ASP A 66 6.53 -22.36 -1.73
CA ASP A 66 7.35 -23.26 -0.90
C ASP A 66 6.57 -24.56 -0.58
N MET A 67 5.27 -24.46 -0.30
CA MET A 67 4.40 -25.63 -0.12
C MET A 67 4.36 -26.49 -1.38
N GLU A 68 4.24 -25.86 -2.56
CA GLU A 68 4.24 -26.57 -3.85
C GLU A 68 5.58 -27.29 -4.09
N ALA A 69 6.70 -26.59 -3.92
CA ALA A 69 8.04 -27.16 -4.11
C ALA A 69 8.30 -28.34 -3.16
N SER A 70 7.91 -28.19 -1.89
CA SER A 70 8.04 -29.23 -0.86
C SER A 70 7.21 -30.48 -1.20
N MET A 71 5.93 -30.30 -1.56
CA MET A 71 5.08 -31.40 -1.98
C MET A 71 5.69 -32.15 -3.19
N ARG A 72 6.14 -31.41 -4.22
CA ARG A 72 6.76 -32.01 -5.40
C ARG A 72 8.03 -32.81 -5.06
N GLY A 73 8.88 -32.24 -4.19
CA GLY A 73 10.07 -32.90 -3.68
C GLY A 73 9.73 -34.26 -3.04
N TYR A 74 8.72 -34.29 -2.17
CA TYR A 74 8.23 -35.51 -1.55
C TYR A 74 7.65 -36.52 -2.57
N LEU A 75 6.84 -36.04 -3.52
CA LEU A 75 6.25 -36.93 -4.53
C LEU A 75 7.33 -37.64 -5.37
N LEU A 76 8.42 -36.95 -5.67
CA LEU A 76 9.54 -37.50 -6.45
C LEU A 76 10.44 -38.44 -5.65
N SER A 77 10.86 -38.03 -4.45
CA SER A 77 11.85 -38.75 -3.64
C SER A 77 11.22 -39.81 -2.74
N GLY A 78 10.00 -39.59 -2.24
CA GLY A 78 9.40 -40.33 -1.15
C GLY A 78 9.96 -39.99 0.23
N ASP A 79 10.91 -39.07 0.29
CA ASP A 79 11.56 -38.65 1.52
C ASP A 79 10.70 -37.61 2.27
N ARG A 80 10.33 -37.95 3.51
CA ARG A 80 9.45 -37.12 4.35
C ARG A 80 10.07 -35.81 4.81
N GLU A 81 11.37 -35.68 4.81
CA GLU A 81 12.05 -34.45 5.16
C GLU A 81 11.64 -33.26 4.24
N PHE A 82 11.30 -33.61 2.97
CA PHE A 82 10.73 -32.59 2.06
C PHE A 82 9.39 -31.99 2.51
N LEU A 83 8.67 -32.66 3.43
CA LEU A 83 7.39 -32.15 3.93
C LEU A 83 7.52 -31.18 5.11
N ASP A 84 8.68 -30.99 5.70
CA ASP A 84 8.88 -30.07 6.82
C ASP A 84 8.55 -28.61 6.44
N PRO A 85 9.06 -28.05 5.33
CA PRO A 85 8.68 -26.70 4.89
C PRO A 85 7.18 -26.60 4.54
N TYR A 86 6.59 -27.66 3.93
CA TYR A 86 5.16 -27.70 3.65
C TYR A 86 4.33 -27.57 4.93
N THR A 87 4.68 -28.33 5.96
CA THR A 87 3.95 -28.35 7.24
C THR A 87 4.03 -27.01 7.93
N LEU A 88 5.23 -26.40 7.97
CA LEU A 88 5.45 -25.10 8.57
C LEU A 88 4.70 -23.98 7.83
N ALA A 89 4.78 -23.96 6.50
CA ALA A 89 4.09 -22.96 5.68
C ALA A 89 2.57 -23.08 5.81
N ARG A 90 2.04 -24.30 5.81
CA ARG A 90 0.61 -24.57 5.99
C ARG A 90 0.07 -24.07 7.34
N GLN A 91 0.82 -24.27 8.42
CA GLN A 91 0.43 -23.77 9.74
C GLN A 91 0.31 -22.23 9.78
N ARG A 92 1.13 -21.53 9.02
CA ARG A 92 1.15 -20.06 8.96
C ARG A 92 0.13 -19.49 7.98
N MET A 93 -0.17 -20.19 6.89
CA MET A 93 -0.98 -19.72 5.76
C MET A 93 -2.30 -19.07 6.18
N GLY A 94 -3.06 -19.74 7.02
CA GLY A 94 -4.37 -19.22 7.49
C GLY A 94 -4.27 -17.92 8.30
N GLY A 95 -3.25 -17.83 9.17
CA GLY A 95 -2.94 -16.62 9.95
C GLY A 95 -2.47 -15.48 9.07
N ASP A 96 -1.60 -15.77 8.12
CA ASP A 96 -1.02 -14.80 7.21
C ASP A 96 -2.06 -14.22 6.24
N LEU A 97 -2.97 -15.03 5.71
CA LEU A 97 -4.13 -14.57 4.92
C LEU A 97 -5.11 -13.75 5.77
N THR A 98 -5.28 -14.08 7.05
CA THR A 98 -6.12 -13.29 7.95
C THR A 98 -5.50 -11.93 8.24
N ASN A 99 -4.18 -11.87 8.40
CA ASN A 99 -3.46 -10.62 8.55
C ASN A 99 -3.55 -9.75 7.28
N LEU A 100 -3.37 -10.35 6.11
CA LEU A 100 -3.53 -9.65 4.83
C LEU A 100 -4.94 -9.08 4.68
N ALA A 101 -5.99 -9.86 5.03
CA ALA A 101 -7.37 -9.39 5.00
C ALA A 101 -7.60 -8.18 5.92
N ARG A 102 -6.98 -8.17 7.11
CA ARG A 102 -7.09 -7.07 8.07
C ARG A 102 -6.38 -5.80 7.60
N MET A 103 -5.30 -5.94 6.82
CA MET A 103 -4.59 -4.80 6.26
C MET A 103 -5.38 -4.06 5.17
N VAL A 104 -6.40 -4.69 4.60
CA VAL A 104 -7.24 -4.14 3.51
C VAL A 104 -8.72 -4.11 3.86
N ASP A 105 -9.06 -4.09 5.16
CA ASP A 105 -10.45 -4.13 5.64
C ASP A 105 -11.25 -2.87 5.29
N ASP A 106 -10.55 -1.77 5.05
CA ASP A 106 -11.10 -0.50 4.53
C ASP A 106 -11.45 -0.55 3.03
N ASN A 107 -10.98 -1.58 2.29
CA ASN A 107 -11.22 -1.74 0.85
C ASN A 107 -12.00 -3.04 0.55
N PRO A 108 -13.34 -2.99 0.40
CA PRO A 108 -14.16 -4.17 0.15
C PRO A 108 -13.75 -4.98 -1.09
N ALA A 109 -13.26 -4.31 -2.15
CA ALA A 109 -12.81 -4.99 -3.37
C ALA A 109 -11.53 -5.79 -3.14
N GLN A 110 -10.58 -5.25 -2.37
CA GLN A 110 -9.37 -5.97 -1.98
C GLN A 110 -9.67 -7.11 -1.00
N LEU A 111 -10.55 -6.87 -0.03
CA LEU A 111 -10.99 -7.91 0.89
C LEU A 111 -11.60 -9.10 0.15
N ASP A 112 -12.39 -8.86 -0.91
CA ASP A 112 -12.96 -9.91 -1.75
C ASP A 112 -11.87 -10.66 -2.53
N ARG A 113 -10.81 -9.99 -3.00
CA ARG A 113 -9.65 -10.67 -3.61
C ARG A 113 -8.94 -11.58 -2.62
N VAL A 114 -8.75 -11.17 -1.36
CA VAL A 114 -8.17 -12.04 -0.32
C VAL A 114 -9.04 -13.28 -0.09
N ARG A 115 -10.37 -13.13 -0.13
CA ARG A 115 -11.29 -14.29 -0.03
C ARG A 115 -11.09 -15.27 -1.20
N ARG A 116 -10.93 -14.78 -2.43
CA ARG A 116 -10.64 -15.63 -3.60
C ARG A 116 -9.29 -16.33 -3.48
N ILE A 117 -8.24 -15.61 -3.02
CA ILE A 117 -6.94 -16.24 -2.72
C ILE A 117 -7.12 -17.38 -1.73
N ARG A 118 -7.85 -17.17 -0.63
CA ARG A 118 -8.11 -18.19 0.39
C ARG A 118 -8.83 -19.42 -0.20
N THR A 119 -9.83 -19.20 -1.04
CA THR A 119 -10.56 -20.30 -1.71
C THR A 119 -9.62 -21.10 -2.60
N ALA A 120 -8.87 -20.43 -3.48
CA ALA A 120 -7.92 -21.09 -4.38
C ALA A 120 -6.83 -21.86 -3.61
N GLN A 121 -6.31 -21.27 -2.54
CA GLN A 121 -5.31 -21.91 -1.68
C GLN A 121 -5.86 -23.17 -0.99
N ASN A 122 -7.08 -23.10 -0.46
CA ASN A 122 -7.73 -24.24 0.17
C ASN A 122 -7.96 -25.39 -0.84
N GLU A 123 -8.40 -25.08 -2.06
CA GLU A 123 -8.57 -26.09 -3.11
C GLU A 123 -7.24 -26.75 -3.49
N TRP A 124 -6.18 -25.96 -3.58
CA TRP A 124 -4.84 -26.46 -3.82
C TRP A 124 -4.35 -27.33 -2.65
N GLU A 125 -4.58 -26.95 -1.40
CA GLU A 125 -4.21 -27.73 -0.22
C GLU A 125 -4.91 -29.10 -0.17
N LEU A 126 -6.20 -29.15 -0.51
CA LEU A 126 -6.93 -30.42 -0.61
C LEU A 126 -6.31 -31.38 -1.64
N TYR A 127 -5.90 -30.84 -2.79
CA TYR A 127 -5.18 -31.60 -3.80
C TYR A 127 -3.81 -32.09 -3.29
N ALA A 128 -3.05 -31.20 -2.64
CA ALA A 128 -1.73 -31.52 -2.10
C ALA A 128 -1.80 -32.63 -1.04
N GLU A 129 -2.78 -32.55 -0.13
CA GLU A 129 -3.01 -33.59 0.86
C GLU A 129 -3.37 -34.94 0.25
N GLU A 130 -4.18 -34.95 -0.81
CA GLU A 130 -4.50 -36.20 -1.54
C GLU A 130 -3.24 -36.82 -2.17
N ALA A 131 -2.43 -35.95 -2.82
CA ALA A 131 -1.19 -36.40 -3.45
C ALA A 131 -0.19 -36.99 -2.42
N ILE A 132 -0.01 -36.29 -1.30
CA ILE A 132 0.86 -36.72 -0.19
C ILE A 132 0.34 -38.03 0.41
N ARG A 133 -0.97 -38.16 0.65
CA ARG A 133 -1.56 -39.42 1.18
C ARG A 133 -1.38 -40.61 0.22
N ARG A 134 -1.56 -40.41 -1.09
CA ARG A 134 -1.34 -41.46 -2.09
C ARG A 134 0.12 -41.92 -2.08
N ARG A 135 1.07 -40.99 -2.12
CA ARG A 135 2.50 -41.30 -2.07
C ARG A 135 2.89 -42.06 -0.80
N ALA A 136 2.36 -41.64 0.36
CA ALA A 136 2.63 -42.27 1.64
C ALA A 136 2.13 -43.75 1.73
N ARG A 137 1.15 -44.12 0.88
CA ARG A 137 0.61 -45.48 0.77
C ARG A 137 1.25 -46.26 -0.38
N GLU A 138 2.34 -45.72 -0.96
CA GLU A 138 2.99 -46.27 -2.15
C GLU A 138 2.05 -46.45 -3.36
N ALA A 139 0.90 -45.75 -3.34
CA ALA A 139 -0.02 -45.78 -4.45
C ALA A 139 0.50 -44.91 -5.62
N ASP A 140 0.08 -45.26 -6.83
CA ASP A 140 0.50 -44.53 -8.02
C ASP A 140 -0.03 -43.08 -7.99
N VAL A 141 0.88 -42.11 -8.08
CA VAL A 141 0.60 -40.69 -8.17
C VAL A 141 0.73 -40.14 -9.58
N VAL A 142 1.19 -40.96 -10.52
CA VAL A 142 1.48 -40.55 -11.90
C VAL A 142 0.22 -40.06 -12.61
N ASP A 143 -0.89 -40.75 -12.47
CA ASP A 143 -2.15 -40.34 -13.08
C ASP A 143 -2.69 -39.06 -12.48
N LEU A 144 -2.54 -38.87 -11.16
CA LEU A 144 -2.93 -37.64 -10.50
C LEU A 144 -2.09 -36.44 -11.03
N VAL A 145 -0.79 -36.61 -11.20
CA VAL A 145 0.11 -35.60 -11.75
C VAL A 145 -0.18 -35.32 -13.23
N LYS A 146 -0.33 -36.40 -14.05
CA LYS A 146 -0.64 -36.30 -15.48
C LYS A 146 -1.99 -35.67 -15.77
N SER A 147 -2.94 -35.67 -14.84
CA SER A 147 -4.24 -34.99 -14.98
C SER A 147 -4.11 -33.47 -15.18
N GLY A 148 -2.96 -32.91 -14.86
CA GLY A 148 -2.74 -31.45 -14.90
C GLY A 148 -3.49 -30.66 -13.82
N ARG A 149 -4.30 -31.34 -12.98
CA ARG A 149 -5.11 -30.68 -11.94
C ARG A 149 -4.25 -29.85 -10.97
N GLY A 150 -3.13 -30.43 -10.50
CA GLY A 150 -2.21 -29.71 -9.60
C GLY A 150 -1.65 -28.42 -10.23
N LYS A 151 -1.24 -28.51 -11.51
CA LYS A 151 -0.76 -27.33 -12.25
C LYS A 151 -1.86 -26.25 -12.33
N ASN A 152 -3.07 -26.61 -12.71
CA ASN A 152 -4.17 -25.66 -12.85
C ASN A 152 -4.51 -24.97 -11.52
N LEU A 153 -4.50 -25.69 -10.41
CA LEU A 153 -4.72 -25.14 -9.07
C LEU A 153 -3.59 -24.20 -8.65
N THR A 154 -2.33 -24.57 -8.91
CA THR A 154 -1.18 -23.68 -8.66
C THR A 154 -1.27 -22.40 -9.49
N ASP A 155 -1.58 -22.52 -10.77
CA ASP A 155 -1.73 -21.37 -11.67
C ASP A 155 -2.88 -20.46 -11.22
N GLU A 156 -3.96 -21.02 -10.68
CA GLU A 156 -5.07 -20.26 -10.09
C GLU A 156 -4.61 -19.47 -8.87
N VAL A 157 -3.93 -20.07 -7.91
CA VAL A 157 -3.40 -19.41 -6.71
C VAL A 157 -2.50 -18.25 -7.14
N ARG A 158 -1.55 -18.48 -8.05
CA ARG A 158 -0.64 -17.45 -8.56
C ARG A 158 -1.39 -16.30 -9.23
N ARG A 159 -2.42 -16.62 -10.02
CA ARG A 159 -3.25 -15.61 -10.68
C ARG A 159 -3.99 -14.74 -9.67
N GLN A 160 -4.56 -15.32 -8.61
CA GLN A 160 -5.28 -14.58 -7.59
C GLN A 160 -4.36 -13.63 -6.81
N PHE A 161 -3.14 -14.06 -6.46
CA PHE A 161 -2.13 -13.18 -5.86
C PHE A 161 -1.70 -12.07 -6.82
N ALA A 162 -1.45 -12.39 -8.09
CA ALA A 162 -1.07 -11.39 -9.09
C ALA A 162 -2.15 -10.31 -9.25
N GLN A 163 -3.42 -10.69 -9.36
CA GLN A 163 -4.55 -9.75 -9.45
C GLN A 163 -4.71 -8.88 -8.21
N PHE A 164 -4.43 -9.42 -7.02
CA PHE A 164 -4.45 -8.66 -5.78
C PHE A 164 -3.34 -7.60 -5.78
N ILE A 165 -2.11 -8.00 -6.10
CA ILE A 165 -0.92 -7.14 -6.10
C ILE A 165 -1.05 -6.05 -7.17
N GLU A 166 -1.49 -6.40 -8.39
CA GLU A 166 -1.70 -5.45 -9.49
C GLU A 166 -2.75 -4.39 -9.14
N ALA A 167 -3.84 -4.80 -8.48
CA ALA A 167 -4.86 -3.87 -8.03
C ALA A 167 -4.34 -2.92 -6.95
N GLU A 168 -3.51 -3.39 -6.01
CA GLU A 168 -2.90 -2.55 -4.99
C GLU A 168 -1.86 -1.59 -5.58
N ASP A 169 -1.05 -2.07 -6.52
CA ASP A 169 -0.07 -1.23 -7.24
C ASP A 169 -0.77 -0.13 -8.06
N SER A 170 -1.89 -0.44 -8.70
CA SER A 170 -2.71 0.54 -9.42
C SER A 170 -3.25 1.64 -8.48
N LEU A 171 -3.74 1.26 -7.29
CA LEU A 171 -4.17 2.21 -6.26
C LEU A 171 -3.01 3.09 -5.77
N LEU A 172 -1.83 2.49 -5.57
CA LEU A 172 -0.63 3.22 -5.19
C LEU A 172 -0.22 4.24 -6.25
N GLN A 173 -0.23 3.85 -7.54
CA GLN A 173 0.10 4.74 -8.66
C GLN A 173 -0.90 5.89 -8.79
N GLU A 174 -2.20 5.62 -8.68
CA GLU A 174 -3.25 6.64 -8.73
C GLU A 174 -3.07 7.66 -7.61
N ARG A 175 -2.87 7.22 -6.38
CA ARG A 175 -2.61 8.07 -5.21
C ARG A 175 -1.34 8.91 -5.38
N ASN A 176 -0.27 8.31 -5.89
CA ASN A 176 1.02 8.98 -6.10
C ASN A 176 0.95 10.04 -7.23
N SER A 177 0.28 9.74 -8.34
CA SER A 177 0.12 10.69 -9.45
C SER A 177 -0.72 11.91 -9.06
N SER A 178 -1.82 11.70 -8.36
CA SER A 178 -2.66 12.78 -7.82
C SER A 178 -1.87 13.67 -6.86
N SER A 179 -1.02 13.08 -6.04
CA SER A 179 -0.20 13.80 -5.06
C SER A 179 0.86 14.68 -5.71
N ARG A 180 1.54 14.21 -6.75
CA ARG A 180 2.55 14.99 -7.49
C ARG A 180 1.95 16.26 -8.08
N ASN A 181 0.75 16.18 -8.66
CA ASN A 181 0.06 17.32 -9.24
C ASN A 181 -0.33 18.35 -8.16
N VAL A 182 -0.90 17.89 -7.05
CA VAL A 182 -1.27 18.79 -5.93
C VAL A 182 -0.03 19.46 -5.33
N ILE A 183 1.06 18.72 -5.13
CA ILE A 183 2.33 19.28 -4.63
C ILE A 183 2.87 20.34 -5.60
N GLY A 184 2.93 20.03 -6.89
CA GLY A 184 3.42 20.97 -7.91
C GLY A 184 2.63 22.28 -7.92
N TRP A 185 1.31 22.21 -7.94
CA TRP A 185 0.44 23.38 -7.90
C TRP A 185 0.53 24.14 -6.56
N SER A 186 0.63 23.45 -5.44
CA SER A 186 0.77 24.06 -4.11
C SER A 186 2.08 24.84 -3.98
N VAL A 187 3.19 24.24 -4.41
CA VAL A 187 4.51 24.91 -4.39
C VAL A 187 4.53 26.12 -5.34
N ALA A 188 4.00 25.97 -6.55
CA ALA A 188 3.94 27.07 -7.52
C ALA A 188 3.08 28.24 -6.99
N SER A 189 1.92 27.94 -6.41
CA SER A 189 1.02 28.94 -5.79
C SER A 189 1.68 29.63 -4.60
N PHE A 190 2.40 28.88 -3.76
CA PHE A 190 3.12 29.44 -2.61
C PHE A 190 4.25 30.38 -3.06
N LEU A 191 5.03 30.01 -4.07
CA LEU A 191 6.10 30.85 -4.62
C LEU A 191 5.54 32.12 -5.26
N ALA A 192 4.46 32.00 -6.05
CA ALA A 192 3.79 33.15 -6.65
C ALA A 192 3.26 34.12 -5.60
N PHE A 193 2.61 33.59 -4.56
CA PHE A 193 2.12 34.37 -3.43
C PHE A 193 3.27 35.08 -2.70
N SER A 194 4.37 34.38 -2.42
CA SER A 194 5.55 34.98 -1.74
C SER A 194 6.19 36.10 -2.57
N LEU A 195 6.24 35.95 -3.90
CA LEU A 195 6.75 36.99 -4.80
C LEU A 195 5.83 38.22 -4.80
N ILE A 196 4.50 38.07 -4.81
CA ILE A 196 3.53 39.14 -4.72
C ILE A 196 3.71 39.90 -3.41
N VAL A 197 3.84 39.19 -2.29
CA VAL A 197 4.05 39.80 -0.97
C VAL A 197 5.35 40.60 -0.94
N ALA A 198 6.45 40.00 -1.44
CA ALA A 198 7.75 40.68 -1.51
C ALA A 198 7.69 41.94 -2.39
N GLY A 199 7.00 41.90 -3.54
CA GLY A 199 6.78 43.04 -4.40
C GLY A 199 5.97 44.17 -3.76
N LEU A 200 4.92 43.80 -3.00
CA LEU A 200 4.11 44.79 -2.26
C LEU A 200 4.86 45.46 -1.09
N LEU A 201 5.80 44.74 -0.46
CA LEU A 201 6.63 45.27 0.61
C LEU A 201 7.78 46.13 0.09
N ALA A 202 8.22 45.90 -1.15
CA ALA A 202 9.29 46.67 -1.78
C ALA A 202 8.78 47.99 -2.44
N TRP A 203 7.48 48.10 -2.69
CA TRP A 203 6.82 49.28 -3.27
C TRP A 203 6.21 50.17 -2.20
#